data_01ecbdaf9c0495b3cb9bd5543e1c88c0
#
_entry.id   01ecbdaf9c0495b3cb9bd5543e1c88c0
#
_cell.length_a   1.000
_cell.length_b   1.000
_cell.length_c   1.000
_cell.angle_alpha   90.00
_cell.angle_beta   90.00
_cell.angle_gamma   90.00
#
_symmetry.space_group_name_H-M   'P 1'
#
loop_
_entity.id
_entity.type
_entity.pdbx_description
1 polymer ?
#
loop_
_entity_poly.entity_id
_entity_poly.type
_entity_poly.pdbx_seq_one_letter_code
_entity_poly.pdbx_strand_id
1 'polypeptide(L)'
;ANLRKLENDFKRQEELIGRKLISQDVFDRSRYDLDTQRASYEIAKLELSYAEIRAPIGGVVSKRMVKVGNLIQLNQPLFKIDDFDPLEAMINVPEREMRLIQAAQPVQMLVDALPGAVFTGSVARVSPVVDASTGTFRVVAQFKDDSGQLRSGMFGRVRIVYDQRADALVVPRSALVGDDKDTSVFVVESEVPKRCNVKLGYADGVQVEVVDGIAEGE
;
A
#
# COMPACT_ATOMS: atom_id res chain seq x y z
N ALA A 1 -45.84 -9.11 7.67
CA ALA A 1 -47.09 -9.17 8.43
C ALA A 1 -47.01 -10.26 9.51
N ASN A 2 -46.65 -11.51 9.18
CA ASN A 2 -46.60 -12.63 10.12
C ASN A 2 -45.66 -12.43 11.30
N LEU A 3 -44.44 -11.92 11.04
CA LEU A 3 -43.47 -11.66 12.09
C LEU A 3 -44.02 -10.70 13.17
N ARG A 4 -44.62 -9.57 12.76
CA ARG A 4 -45.27 -8.63 13.72
C ARG A 4 -46.37 -9.26 14.54
N LYS A 5 -47.16 -10.16 13.94
CA LYS A 5 -48.19 -10.89 14.67
C LYS A 5 -47.57 -11.76 15.77
N LEU A 6 -46.56 -12.56 15.41
CA LEU A 6 -45.90 -13.44 16.37
C LEU A 6 -45.14 -12.66 17.45
N GLU A 7 -44.55 -11.52 17.14
CA GLU A 7 -43.95 -10.63 18.13
C GLU A 7 -44.96 -10.12 19.14
N ASN A 8 -46.14 -9.72 18.70
CA ASN A 8 -47.23 -9.27 19.59
C ASN A 8 -47.79 -10.42 20.43
N ASP A 9 -47.96 -11.60 19.82
CA ASP A 9 -48.46 -12.79 20.53
C ASP A 9 -47.45 -13.26 21.58
N PHE A 10 -46.16 -13.24 21.23
CA PHE A 10 -45.08 -13.57 22.21
C PHE A 10 -45.05 -12.60 23.39
N LYS A 11 -45.11 -11.28 23.17
CA LYS A 11 -45.21 -10.28 24.26
C LYS A 11 -46.38 -10.57 25.19
N ARG A 12 -47.53 -10.93 24.62
CA ARG A 12 -48.69 -11.27 25.44
C ARG A 12 -48.46 -12.52 26.25
N GLN A 13 -47.79 -13.54 25.67
CA GLN A 13 -47.48 -14.77 26.38
C GLN A 13 -46.38 -14.54 27.44
N GLU A 14 -45.45 -13.65 27.24
CA GLU A 14 -44.46 -13.23 28.21
C GLU A 14 -45.11 -12.61 29.49
N GLU A 15 -46.15 -11.81 29.30
CA GLU A 15 -46.96 -11.29 30.44
C GLU A 15 -47.73 -12.38 31.16
N LEU A 16 -48.32 -13.34 30.40
CA LEU A 16 -49.07 -14.42 30.96
C LEU A 16 -48.24 -15.43 31.74
N ILE A 17 -47.05 -15.77 31.26
CA ILE A 17 -46.14 -16.66 31.99
C ILE A 17 -45.62 -16.01 33.27
N GLY A 18 -45.35 -14.71 33.26
CA GLY A 18 -44.97 -13.94 34.46
C GLY A 18 -46.05 -13.96 35.53
N ARG A 19 -47.32 -14.08 35.11
CA ARG A 19 -48.47 -14.24 36.04
C ARG A 19 -48.84 -15.70 36.32
N LYS A 20 -48.03 -16.68 35.81
CA LYS A 20 -48.27 -18.13 35.94
C LYS A 20 -49.61 -18.60 35.33
N LEU A 21 -50.10 -17.93 34.31
CA LEU A 21 -51.39 -18.24 33.65
C LEU A 21 -51.28 -19.18 32.45
N ILE A 22 -50.06 -19.48 32.03
CA ILE A 22 -49.79 -20.46 30.96
C ILE A 22 -48.66 -21.40 31.39
N SER A 23 -48.55 -22.56 30.73
CA SER A 23 -47.48 -23.52 30.97
C SER A 23 -46.19 -23.09 30.29
N GLN A 24 -45.06 -23.59 30.78
CA GLN A 24 -43.74 -23.37 30.21
C GLN A 24 -43.68 -23.86 28.77
N ASP A 25 -44.28 -25.02 28.47
CA ASP A 25 -44.33 -25.58 27.10
C ASP A 25 -44.99 -24.65 26.08
N VAL A 26 -46.09 -23.98 26.48
CA VAL A 26 -46.78 -23.03 25.62
C VAL A 26 -45.91 -21.81 25.34
N PHE A 27 -45.24 -21.31 26.37
CA PHE A 27 -44.31 -20.16 26.21
C PHE A 27 -43.13 -20.53 25.32
N ASP A 28 -42.47 -21.67 25.60
CA ASP A 28 -41.32 -22.12 24.82
C ASP A 28 -41.67 -22.36 23.34
N ARG A 29 -42.85 -22.98 23.06
CA ARG A 29 -43.34 -23.13 21.68
C ARG A 29 -43.48 -21.78 20.98
N SER A 30 -44.08 -20.81 21.63
CA SER A 30 -44.24 -19.46 21.06
C SER A 30 -42.88 -18.78 20.78
N ARG A 31 -41.89 -18.98 21.63
CA ARG A 31 -40.55 -18.52 21.44
C ARG A 31 -39.90 -19.15 20.20
N TYR A 32 -40.00 -20.48 20.07
CA TYR A 32 -39.46 -21.17 18.88
C TYR A 32 -40.15 -20.75 17.58
N ASP A 33 -41.47 -20.53 17.62
CA ASP A 33 -42.24 -20.07 16.44
C ASP A 33 -41.78 -18.66 16.04
N LEU A 34 -41.56 -17.76 17.01
CA LEU A 34 -41.07 -16.42 16.77
C LEU A 34 -39.65 -16.46 16.19
N ASP A 35 -38.75 -17.24 16.80
CA ASP A 35 -37.36 -17.36 16.36
C ASP A 35 -37.27 -17.93 14.93
N THR A 36 -38.08 -18.93 14.63
CA THR A 36 -38.17 -19.50 13.26
C THR A 36 -38.63 -18.45 12.25
N GLN A 37 -39.66 -17.66 12.59
CA GLN A 37 -40.17 -16.63 11.70
C GLN A 37 -39.19 -15.46 11.54
N ARG A 38 -38.45 -15.13 12.57
CA ARG A 38 -37.35 -14.15 12.48
C ARG A 38 -36.24 -14.61 11.54
N ALA A 39 -35.83 -15.87 11.67
CA ALA A 39 -34.84 -16.44 10.76
C ALA A 39 -35.31 -16.39 9.31
N SER A 40 -36.57 -16.79 9.06
CA SER A 40 -37.18 -16.72 7.71
C SER A 40 -37.24 -15.29 7.16
N TYR A 41 -37.56 -14.33 8.01
CA TYR A 41 -37.59 -12.93 7.61
C TYR A 41 -36.18 -12.40 7.25
N GLU A 42 -35.17 -12.73 8.05
CA GLU A 42 -33.78 -12.31 7.75
C GLU A 42 -33.25 -12.96 6.46
N ILE A 43 -33.60 -14.20 6.17
CA ILE A 43 -33.26 -14.85 4.90
C ILE A 43 -33.91 -14.09 3.73
N ALA A 44 -35.23 -13.82 3.79
CA ALA A 44 -35.93 -13.10 2.74
C ALA A 44 -35.42 -11.68 2.54
N LYS A 45 -35.01 -11.01 3.63
CA LYS A 45 -34.37 -9.68 3.61
C LYS A 45 -33.00 -9.73 2.96
N LEU A 46 -32.21 -10.76 3.25
CA LEU A 46 -30.92 -11.00 2.61
C LEU A 46 -31.08 -11.24 1.11
N GLU A 47 -32.03 -12.09 0.69
CA GLU A 47 -32.34 -12.33 -0.71
C GLU A 47 -32.73 -11.04 -1.44
N LEU A 48 -33.54 -10.20 -0.79
CA LEU A 48 -33.90 -8.90 -1.35
C LEU A 48 -32.68 -7.99 -1.51
N SER A 49 -31.74 -8.04 -0.57
CA SER A 49 -30.51 -7.22 -0.65
C SER A 49 -29.63 -7.60 -1.84
N TYR A 50 -29.70 -8.83 -2.32
CA TYR A 50 -28.97 -9.28 -3.52
C TYR A 50 -29.53 -8.71 -4.83
N ALA A 51 -30.73 -8.14 -4.80
CA ALA A 51 -31.29 -7.41 -5.95
C ALA A 51 -30.55 -6.07 -6.19
N GLU A 52 -29.83 -5.56 -5.20
CA GLU A 52 -29.03 -4.34 -5.29
C GLU A 52 -27.54 -4.69 -5.22
N ILE A 53 -26.83 -4.56 -6.33
CA ILE A 53 -25.40 -4.85 -6.42
C ILE A 53 -24.64 -3.58 -6.07
N ARG A 54 -23.91 -3.63 -4.96
CA ARG A 54 -23.10 -2.50 -4.46
C ARG A 54 -21.62 -2.75 -4.61
N ALA A 55 -20.86 -1.68 -4.85
CA ALA A 55 -19.42 -1.72 -4.83
C ALA A 55 -18.90 -2.02 -3.40
N PRO A 56 -18.02 -3.04 -3.22
CA PRO A 56 -17.47 -3.39 -1.91
C PRO A 56 -16.38 -2.41 -1.46
N ILE A 57 -15.81 -1.64 -2.38
CA ILE A 57 -14.74 -0.64 -2.15
C ILE A 57 -15.11 0.68 -2.82
N GLY A 58 -14.50 1.79 -2.32
CA GLY A 58 -14.47 3.05 -3.05
C GLY A 58 -13.58 2.94 -4.28
N GLY A 59 -13.74 3.85 -5.23
CA GLY A 59 -12.89 3.88 -6.41
C GLY A 59 -13.64 4.30 -7.68
N VAL A 60 -13.00 4.08 -8.82
CA VAL A 60 -13.51 4.43 -10.15
C VAL A 60 -13.86 3.16 -10.93
N VAL A 61 -15.00 3.16 -11.59
CA VAL A 61 -15.38 2.07 -12.49
C VAL A 61 -14.49 2.12 -13.75
N SER A 62 -13.50 1.24 -13.80
CA SER A 62 -12.55 1.17 -14.93
C SER A 62 -13.11 0.36 -16.11
N LYS A 63 -13.99 -0.58 -15.84
CA LYS A 63 -14.62 -1.38 -16.89
C LYS A 63 -16.04 -1.78 -16.49
N ARG A 64 -16.97 -1.62 -17.43
CA ARG A 64 -18.34 -2.12 -17.35
C ARG A 64 -18.53 -3.25 -18.35
N MET A 65 -18.96 -4.43 -17.88
CA MET A 65 -19.13 -5.65 -18.67
C MET A 65 -20.59 -6.03 -18.87
N VAL A 66 -21.53 -5.25 -18.34
CA VAL A 66 -22.96 -5.49 -18.37
C VAL A 66 -23.73 -4.28 -18.88
N LYS A 67 -24.84 -4.50 -19.54
CA LYS A 67 -25.79 -3.46 -19.99
C LYS A 67 -27.19 -3.80 -19.48
N VAL A 68 -28.04 -2.78 -19.40
CA VAL A 68 -29.47 -2.98 -19.11
C VAL A 68 -30.06 -3.92 -20.13
N GLY A 69 -30.83 -4.90 -19.68
CA GLY A 69 -31.41 -5.96 -20.51
C GLY A 69 -30.59 -7.23 -20.66
N ASN A 70 -29.33 -7.25 -20.15
CA ASN A 70 -28.56 -8.47 -20.13
C ASN A 70 -29.06 -9.44 -19.06
N LEU A 71 -29.09 -10.72 -19.40
CA LEU A 71 -29.20 -11.79 -18.42
C LEU A 71 -27.87 -11.92 -17.65
N ILE A 72 -27.94 -11.92 -16.32
CA ILE A 72 -26.80 -12.06 -15.45
C ILE A 72 -26.77 -13.49 -14.92
N GLN A 73 -25.57 -14.09 -14.92
CA GLN A 73 -25.32 -15.40 -14.33
C GLN A 73 -24.59 -15.29 -12.99
N LEU A 74 -24.69 -16.32 -12.18
CA LEU A 74 -23.96 -16.41 -10.92
C LEU A 74 -22.45 -16.30 -11.17
N ASN A 75 -21.74 -15.51 -10.33
CA ASN A 75 -20.30 -15.25 -10.44
C ASN A 75 -19.84 -14.54 -11.73
N GLN A 76 -20.77 -13.99 -12.51
CA GLN A 76 -20.40 -13.19 -13.68
C GLN A 76 -19.86 -11.83 -13.23
N PRO A 77 -18.65 -11.42 -13.69
CA PRO A 77 -18.14 -10.09 -13.42
C PRO A 77 -18.95 -9.02 -14.16
N LEU A 78 -19.44 -8.02 -13.43
CA LEU A 78 -20.29 -6.94 -13.98
C LEU A 78 -19.53 -5.64 -14.16
N PHE A 79 -18.71 -5.29 -13.18
CA PHE A 79 -17.90 -4.08 -13.16
C PHE A 79 -16.50 -4.40 -12.63
N LYS A 80 -15.52 -3.64 -13.11
CA LYS A 80 -14.20 -3.57 -12.49
C LYS A 80 -14.06 -2.19 -11.84
N ILE A 81 -13.72 -2.18 -10.57
CA ILE A 81 -13.50 -0.97 -9.78
C ILE A 81 -12.04 -0.97 -9.38
N ASP A 82 -11.35 0.11 -9.70
CA ASP A 82 -9.96 0.32 -9.32
C ASP A 82 -9.90 1.48 -8.32
N ASP A 83 -9.19 1.25 -7.22
CA ASP A 83 -8.85 2.29 -6.25
C ASP A 83 -7.49 2.87 -6.65
N PHE A 84 -7.41 4.20 -6.72
CA PHE A 84 -6.22 4.92 -7.15
C PHE A 84 -5.55 5.70 -6.00
N ASP A 85 -6.02 5.55 -4.78
CA ASP A 85 -5.45 6.23 -3.62
C ASP A 85 -5.28 5.28 -2.43
N PRO A 86 -4.02 4.91 -2.11
CA PRO A 86 -2.77 5.26 -2.78
C PRO A 86 -2.47 4.39 -4.02
N LEU A 87 -1.74 4.94 -4.98
CA LEU A 87 -1.19 4.17 -6.08
C LEU A 87 0.01 3.34 -5.61
N GLU A 88 0.04 2.06 -5.99
CA GLU A 88 1.13 1.16 -5.62
C GLU A 88 2.02 0.86 -6.83
N ALA A 89 3.34 0.97 -6.62
CA ALA A 89 4.35 0.47 -7.55
C ALA A 89 5.00 -0.79 -6.98
N MET A 90 5.01 -1.86 -7.77
CA MET A 90 5.72 -3.09 -7.45
C MET A 90 7.12 -3.06 -8.07
N ILE A 91 8.13 -3.20 -7.24
CA ILE A 91 9.54 -3.10 -7.60
C ILE A 91 10.22 -4.42 -7.25
N ASN A 92 10.97 -4.99 -8.18
CA ASN A 92 11.81 -6.15 -7.90
C ASN A 92 13.24 -5.66 -7.65
N VAL A 93 13.74 -5.91 -6.45
CA VAL A 93 15.06 -5.45 -5.98
C VAL A 93 15.98 -6.65 -5.81
N PRO A 94 17.24 -6.60 -6.26
CA PRO A 94 18.20 -7.68 -6.07
C PRO A 94 18.40 -8.04 -4.59
N GLU A 95 18.54 -9.33 -4.27
CA GLU A 95 18.68 -9.84 -2.90
C GLU A 95 19.81 -9.17 -2.11
N ARG A 96 20.93 -8.84 -2.75
CA ARG A 96 22.08 -8.17 -2.13
C ARG A 96 21.72 -6.85 -1.44
N GLU A 97 20.65 -6.18 -1.90
CA GLU A 97 20.17 -4.89 -1.37
C GLU A 97 19.16 -5.05 -0.22
N MET A 98 18.80 -6.30 0.14
CA MET A 98 17.72 -6.58 1.11
C MET A 98 17.96 -5.93 2.49
N ARG A 99 19.23 -5.83 2.90
CA ARG A 99 19.59 -5.23 4.20
C ARG A 99 19.41 -3.71 4.22
N LEU A 100 19.39 -3.06 3.06
CA LEU A 100 19.33 -1.61 2.91
C LEU A 100 17.88 -1.11 2.82
N ILE A 101 16.97 -1.97 2.38
CA ILE A 101 15.59 -1.56 2.11
C ILE A 101 14.68 -1.90 3.29
N GLN A 102 14.01 -0.86 3.79
CA GLN A 102 13.09 -0.97 4.93
C GLN A 102 11.77 -0.26 4.63
N ALA A 103 10.72 -0.64 5.36
CA ALA A 103 9.44 0.08 5.29
C ALA A 103 9.61 1.54 5.74
N ALA A 104 8.75 2.40 5.21
CA ALA A 104 8.71 3.85 5.44
C ALA A 104 9.88 4.65 4.84
N GLN A 105 10.84 4.03 4.15
CA GLN A 105 11.87 4.78 3.42
C GLN A 105 11.25 5.65 2.32
N PRO A 106 11.73 6.88 2.13
CA PRO A 106 11.26 7.76 1.08
C PRO A 106 11.63 7.23 -0.30
N VAL A 107 10.69 7.35 -1.23
CA VAL A 107 10.89 6.97 -2.62
C VAL A 107 10.50 8.11 -3.55
N GLN A 108 11.16 8.19 -4.69
CA GLN A 108 10.84 9.10 -5.78
C GLN A 108 10.63 8.29 -7.05
N MET A 109 9.59 8.63 -7.80
CA MET A 109 9.31 8.01 -9.09
C MET A 109 9.30 9.06 -10.18
N LEU A 110 10.05 8.76 -11.24
CA LEU A 110 10.03 9.50 -12.51
C LEU A 110 9.33 8.63 -13.55
N VAL A 111 8.29 9.18 -14.15
CA VAL A 111 7.48 8.47 -15.16
C VAL A 111 7.85 8.98 -16.54
N ASP A 112 8.20 8.07 -17.43
CA ASP A 112 8.67 8.46 -18.78
C ASP A 112 7.58 9.16 -19.61
N ALA A 113 6.30 8.86 -19.33
CA ALA A 113 5.15 9.52 -19.95
C ALA A 113 4.90 10.96 -19.46
N LEU A 114 5.54 11.39 -18.37
CA LEU A 114 5.36 12.70 -17.72
C LEU A 114 6.75 13.34 -17.47
N PRO A 115 7.44 13.81 -18.53
CA PRO A 115 8.78 14.38 -18.40
C PRO A 115 8.81 15.55 -17.42
N GLY A 116 9.75 15.51 -16.45
CA GLY A 116 9.92 16.54 -15.44
C GLY A 116 9.02 16.40 -14.19
N ALA A 117 8.04 15.51 -14.21
CA ALA A 117 7.23 15.20 -13.03
C ALA A 117 7.97 14.21 -12.12
N VAL A 118 8.10 14.55 -10.85
CA VAL A 118 8.65 13.69 -9.79
C VAL A 118 7.55 13.40 -8.79
N PHE A 119 7.22 12.14 -8.64
CA PHE A 119 6.23 11.69 -7.66
C PHE A 119 6.96 11.17 -6.42
N THR A 120 6.57 11.65 -5.27
CA THR A 120 7.14 11.24 -3.98
C THR A 120 6.22 10.24 -3.29
N GLY A 121 6.82 9.34 -2.54
CA GLY A 121 6.09 8.30 -1.83
C GLY A 121 6.95 7.66 -0.75
N SER A 122 6.53 6.50 -0.29
CA SER A 122 7.27 5.71 0.69
C SER A 122 7.18 4.21 0.40
N VAL A 123 8.16 3.47 0.90
CA VAL A 123 8.11 2.00 0.90
C VAL A 123 7.02 1.55 1.86
N ALA A 124 5.97 0.95 1.34
CA ALA A 124 4.86 0.43 2.14
C ALA A 124 5.17 -0.96 2.72
N ARG A 125 5.74 -1.84 1.89
CA ARG A 125 6.03 -3.23 2.28
C ARG A 125 7.27 -3.75 1.59
N VAL A 126 8.05 -4.55 2.31
CA VAL A 126 9.18 -5.33 1.80
C VAL A 126 8.85 -6.80 1.97
N SER A 127 8.92 -7.58 0.90
CA SER A 127 8.71 -9.02 0.97
C SER A 127 9.86 -9.68 1.74
N PRO A 128 9.59 -10.54 2.72
CA PRO A 128 10.62 -11.30 3.39
C PRO A 128 11.12 -12.50 2.56
N VAL A 129 10.52 -12.74 1.40
CA VAL A 129 10.82 -13.89 0.54
C VAL A 129 11.50 -13.44 -0.73
N VAL A 130 12.60 -14.11 -1.07
CA VAL A 130 13.34 -13.93 -2.33
C VAL A 130 12.81 -14.93 -3.35
N ASP A 131 12.56 -14.46 -4.56
CA ASP A 131 12.26 -15.32 -5.71
C ASP A 131 13.56 -15.95 -6.21
N ALA A 132 13.70 -17.25 -6.01
CA ALA A 132 14.90 -17.99 -6.37
C ALA A 132 15.18 -18.02 -7.89
N SER A 133 14.17 -17.81 -8.73
CA SER A 133 14.33 -17.81 -10.18
C SER A 133 14.97 -16.52 -10.70
N THR A 134 14.70 -15.39 -10.04
CA THR A 134 15.18 -14.07 -10.44
C THR A 134 16.26 -13.50 -9.52
N GLY A 135 16.46 -14.07 -8.31
CA GLY A 135 17.35 -13.53 -7.29
C GLY A 135 16.91 -12.17 -6.76
N THR A 136 15.60 -11.89 -6.80
CA THR A 136 15.02 -10.60 -6.37
C THR A 136 13.98 -10.77 -5.28
N PHE A 137 13.76 -9.74 -4.50
CA PHE A 137 12.63 -9.64 -3.58
C PHE A 137 11.71 -8.49 -3.98
N ARG A 138 10.44 -8.62 -3.63
CA ARG A 138 9.43 -7.62 -3.99
C ARG A 138 9.34 -6.52 -2.95
N VAL A 139 9.40 -5.28 -3.42
CA VAL A 139 9.13 -4.07 -2.65
C VAL A 139 7.89 -3.40 -3.22
N VAL A 140 6.97 -3.01 -2.35
CA VAL A 140 5.79 -2.23 -2.71
C VAL A 140 5.99 -0.82 -2.19
N ALA A 141 6.02 0.14 -3.09
CA ALA A 141 6.06 1.55 -2.77
C ALA A 141 4.69 2.18 -3.03
N GLN A 142 4.24 3.05 -2.14
CA GLN A 142 2.99 3.79 -2.27
C GLN A 142 3.28 5.24 -2.62
N PHE A 143 2.49 5.75 -3.57
CA PHE A 143 2.55 7.12 -4.06
C PHE A 143 1.19 7.78 -3.90
N LYS A 144 1.21 8.99 -3.38
CA LYS A 144 0.03 9.85 -3.35
C LYS A 144 0.15 10.86 -4.48
N ASP A 145 -0.83 10.90 -5.36
CA ASP A 145 -0.87 11.84 -6.48
C ASP A 145 -2.10 12.74 -6.39
N ASP A 146 -1.93 13.89 -5.76
CA ASP A 146 -2.98 14.91 -5.67
C ASP A 146 -3.26 15.61 -7.03
N SER A 147 -2.36 15.44 -8.01
CA SER A 147 -2.53 16.01 -9.36
C SER A 147 -3.40 15.15 -10.28
N GLY A 148 -3.60 13.89 -9.96
CA GLY A 148 -4.34 12.93 -10.77
C GLY A 148 -3.69 12.60 -12.13
N GLN A 149 -2.40 12.88 -12.30
CA GLN A 149 -1.64 12.63 -13.53
C GLN A 149 -1.09 11.21 -13.59
N LEU A 150 -0.77 10.64 -12.42
CA LEU A 150 -0.26 9.27 -12.32
C LEU A 150 -1.40 8.27 -12.53
N ARG A 151 -1.19 7.30 -13.41
CA ARG A 151 -2.21 6.30 -13.72
C ARG A 151 -1.67 4.88 -13.60
N SER A 152 -2.53 3.97 -13.18
CA SER A 152 -2.21 2.54 -13.18
C SER A 152 -1.82 2.09 -14.60
N GLY A 153 -0.77 1.27 -14.68
CA GLY A 153 -0.20 0.79 -15.95
C GLY A 153 0.89 1.67 -16.54
N MET A 154 1.21 2.81 -15.93
CA MET A 154 2.41 3.58 -16.32
C MET A 154 3.68 2.90 -15.83
N PHE A 155 4.75 3.07 -16.58
CA PHE A 155 6.09 2.64 -16.22
C PHE A 155 6.92 3.84 -15.79
N GLY A 156 7.76 3.62 -14.78
CA GLY A 156 8.63 4.66 -14.27
C GLY A 156 9.87 4.09 -13.60
N ARG A 157 10.84 4.95 -13.39
CA ARG A 157 12.05 4.66 -12.62
C ARG A 157 11.83 5.09 -11.18
N VAL A 158 12.00 4.15 -10.24
CA VAL A 158 11.86 4.42 -8.81
C VAL A 158 13.25 4.51 -8.20
N ARG A 159 13.48 5.59 -7.45
CA ARG A 159 14.67 5.80 -6.64
C ARG A 159 14.26 5.64 -5.18
N ILE A 160 14.85 4.69 -4.47
CA ILE A 160 14.67 4.47 -3.04
C ILE A 160 15.84 5.12 -2.33
N VAL A 161 15.55 6.03 -1.39
CA VAL A 161 16.58 6.66 -0.55
C VAL A 161 16.75 5.79 0.70
N TYR A 162 17.86 5.05 0.76
CA TYR A 162 18.12 4.12 1.85
C TYR A 162 19.04 4.69 2.94
N ASP A 163 19.81 5.73 2.61
CA ASP A 163 20.64 6.46 3.56
C ASP A 163 20.72 7.93 3.16
N GLN A 164 20.75 8.82 4.13
CA GLN A 164 20.87 10.25 3.91
C GLN A 164 21.74 10.85 5.01
N ARG A 165 22.82 11.53 4.62
CA ARG A 165 23.75 12.19 5.52
C ARG A 165 23.76 13.69 5.23
N ALA A 166 23.18 14.48 6.14
CA ALA A 166 23.02 15.92 5.95
C ALA A 166 24.34 16.68 6.01
N ASP A 167 25.29 16.21 6.84
CA ASP A 167 26.56 16.89 7.13
C ASP A 167 27.77 16.18 6.52
N ALA A 168 27.55 15.47 5.39
CA ALA A 168 28.63 14.77 4.72
C ALA A 168 29.54 15.77 3.98
N LEU A 169 30.84 15.67 4.22
CA LEU A 169 31.84 16.38 3.45
C LEU A 169 31.94 15.74 2.07
N VAL A 170 31.62 16.48 1.01
CA VAL A 170 31.61 15.97 -0.35
C VAL A 170 32.57 16.72 -1.26
N VAL A 171 33.21 15.97 -2.16
CA VAL A 171 34.05 16.54 -3.21
C VAL A 171 33.55 16.07 -4.59
N PRO A 172 33.75 16.89 -5.63
CA PRO A 172 33.49 16.43 -7.00
C PRO A 172 34.36 15.20 -7.31
N ARG A 173 33.78 14.19 -7.98
CA ARG A 173 34.52 12.99 -8.37
C ARG A 173 35.77 13.31 -9.23
N SER A 174 35.74 14.41 -9.98
CA SER A 174 36.87 14.89 -10.76
C SER A 174 38.06 15.41 -9.93
N ALA A 175 37.86 15.69 -8.64
CA ALA A 175 38.93 16.11 -7.74
C ALA A 175 39.74 14.93 -7.17
N LEU A 176 39.25 13.71 -7.37
CA LEU A 176 39.91 12.50 -6.89
C LEU A 176 41.06 12.10 -7.83
N VAL A 177 42.22 11.79 -7.27
CA VAL A 177 43.41 11.34 -7.98
C VAL A 177 43.86 10.01 -7.42
N GLY A 178 44.05 9.03 -8.29
CA GLY A 178 44.50 7.67 -7.94
C GLY A 178 43.45 6.60 -8.25
N ASP A 179 43.79 5.36 -7.92
CA ASP A 179 42.93 4.17 -8.05
C ASP A 179 42.21 3.87 -6.74
N ASP A 180 41.21 2.96 -6.79
CA ASP A 180 40.32 2.57 -5.67
C ASP A 180 41.05 2.25 -4.33
N LYS A 181 42.34 1.94 -4.37
CA LYS A 181 43.11 1.60 -3.17
C LYS A 181 43.98 2.76 -2.61
N ASP A 182 44.22 3.79 -3.42
CA ASP A 182 45.11 4.92 -3.05
C ASP A 182 44.51 6.23 -3.53
N THR A 183 43.28 6.51 -3.14
CA THR A 183 42.57 7.71 -3.56
C THR A 183 43.04 8.90 -2.71
N SER A 184 43.36 9.99 -3.41
CA SER A 184 43.85 11.24 -2.78
C SER A 184 43.23 12.46 -3.45
N VAL A 185 43.25 13.56 -2.76
CA VAL A 185 42.90 14.88 -3.29
C VAL A 185 44.09 15.82 -3.10
N PHE A 186 44.15 16.88 -3.91
CA PHE A 186 45.10 17.96 -3.68
C PHE A 186 44.41 19.08 -2.94
N VAL A 187 44.96 19.43 -1.78
CA VAL A 187 44.56 20.58 -0.98
C VAL A 187 45.63 21.69 -1.15
N VAL A 188 45.20 22.93 -1.29
CA VAL A 188 46.10 24.07 -1.44
C VAL A 188 46.33 24.72 -0.05
N GLU A 189 47.48 24.49 0.52
CA GLU A 189 47.89 25.08 1.79
C GLU A 189 49.00 26.10 1.54
N SER A 190 48.75 27.37 1.84
CA SER A 190 49.73 28.47 1.62
C SER A 190 50.28 28.54 0.19
N GLU A 191 49.40 28.42 -0.83
CA GLU A 191 49.73 28.43 -2.25
C GLU A 191 50.51 27.22 -2.77
N VAL A 192 50.70 26.19 -1.94
CA VAL A 192 51.41 24.96 -2.31
C VAL A 192 50.42 23.81 -2.35
N PRO A 193 50.32 23.06 -3.46
CA PRO A 193 49.46 21.87 -3.51
C PRO A 193 50.09 20.73 -2.70
N LYS A 194 49.31 20.19 -1.76
CA LYS A 194 49.69 19.06 -0.94
C LYS A 194 48.75 17.87 -1.23
N ARG A 195 49.32 16.74 -1.50
CA ARG A 195 48.54 15.52 -1.72
C ARG A 195 48.11 14.94 -0.38
N CYS A 196 46.77 14.82 -0.16
CA CYS A 196 46.17 14.24 1.02
C CYS A 196 45.42 12.94 0.63
N ASN A 197 45.79 11.84 1.32
CA ASN A 197 45.04 10.59 1.15
C ASN A 197 43.68 10.70 1.85
N VAL A 198 42.63 10.26 1.15
CA VAL A 198 41.28 10.39 1.67
C VAL A 198 40.60 9.03 1.73
N LYS A 199 39.74 8.86 2.74
CA LYS A 199 38.88 7.71 2.86
C LYS A 199 37.53 8.07 2.31
N LEU A 200 37.11 7.38 1.26
CA LEU A 200 35.83 7.64 0.60
C LEU A 200 34.68 6.93 1.29
N GLY A 201 33.50 7.56 1.27
CA GLY A 201 32.22 7.04 1.65
C GLY A 201 31.33 6.76 0.45
N TYR A 202 30.09 7.24 0.51
CA TYR A 202 29.15 7.08 -0.60
C TYR A 202 29.46 8.01 -1.78
N ALA A 203 29.05 7.57 -2.97
CA ALA A 203 29.15 8.35 -4.20
C ALA A 203 27.80 8.36 -4.92
N ASP A 204 27.35 9.52 -5.39
CA ASP A 204 26.13 9.67 -6.19
C ASP A 204 26.37 9.78 -7.71
N GLY A 205 27.59 9.50 -8.14
CA GLY A 205 28.04 9.58 -9.53
C GLY A 205 28.73 10.90 -9.88
N VAL A 206 28.34 12.03 -9.29
CA VAL A 206 28.94 13.36 -9.51
C VAL A 206 29.81 13.77 -8.32
N GLN A 207 29.35 13.50 -7.12
CA GLN A 207 30.01 13.81 -5.87
C GLN A 207 30.36 12.54 -5.10
N VAL A 208 31.40 12.61 -4.30
CA VAL A 208 31.86 11.51 -3.44
C VAL A 208 32.05 12.04 -2.03
N GLU A 209 31.50 11.32 -1.07
CA GLU A 209 31.70 11.60 0.35
C GLU A 209 33.15 11.31 0.74
N VAL A 210 33.75 12.22 1.50
CA VAL A 210 35.04 12.02 2.16
C VAL A 210 34.75 11.84 3.64
N VAL A 211 35.05 10.65 4.16
CA VAL A 211 34.81 10.28 5.56
C VAL A 211 36.01 10.73 6.44
N ASP A 212 37.21 10.74 5.87
CA ASP A 212 38.44 11.06 6.58
C ASP A 212 39.52 11.53 5.61
N GLY A 213 40.41 12.43 6.06
CA GLY A 213 41.61 12.87 5.33
C GLY A 213 41.66 14.36 4.97
N ILE A 214 40.52 15.08 4.97
CA ILE A 214 40.42 16.52 4.76
C ILE A 214 39.36 17.13 5.66
N ALA A 215 39.45 18.44 5.91
CA ALA A 215 38.45 19.20 6.66
C ALA A 215 37.64 20.13 5.75
N GLU A 216 36.53 20.63 6.29
CA GLU A 216 35.69 21.60 5.58
C GLU A 216 36.44 22.92 5.37
N GLY A 217 36.48 23.39 4.13
CA GLY A 217 37.14 24.65 3.77
C GLY A 217 38.59 24.51 3.30
N GLU A 218 39.16 23.32 3.25
CA GLU A 218 40.47 23.02 2.69
C GLU A 218 40.49 22.86 1.19
#